data_722b561448f37d4de21fc4fc4ca82ec6
#
_entry.id   722b561448f37d4de21fc4fc4ca82ec6
#
_cell.length_a   1.000
_cell.length_b   1.000
_cell.length_c   1.000
_cell.angle_alpha   90.00
_cell.angle_beta   90.00
_cell.angle_gamma   90.00
#
_symmetry.space_group_name_H-M   'P 1'
#
loop_
_entity.id
_entity.type
_entity.pdbx_description
1 polymer ?
#
loop_
_entity_poly.entity_id
_entity_poly.type
_entity_poly.pdbx_seq_one_letter_code
_entity_poly.pdbx_strand_id
1 'polypeptide(L)'
;KMSKSLGNAIYLSDDEKTLQKKVMSMYTDPTHIHVEDPGHIEGNVVFTYLDIFDPDKEHVQELKDQYRAGGLGDVKIKRYLFEVLNSELKPIRERREEFAKDIPAVYDMLKQGCADANEVANQTLAEVRHAMGLDYFA
;
A
#
# COMPACT_ATOMS: atom_id res chain seq x y z
N LYS A 1 -2.93 -10.12 -9.58
CA LYS A 1 -2.91 -10.37 -8.13
C LYS A 1 -1.50 -10.16 -7.60
N MET A 2 -1.34 -9.30 -6.61
CA MET A 2 -0.05 -9.13 -5.92
C MET A 2 0.18 -10.26 -4.91
N SER A 3 1.42 -10.75 -4.82
CA SER A 3 1.81 -11.74 -3.81
C SER A 3 3.29 -11.64 -3.47
N LYS A 4 3.65 -12.16 -2.30
CA LYS A 4 5.07 -12.29 -1.89
C LYS A 4 5.88 -13.10 -2.88
N SER A 5 5.34 -14.22 -3.35
CA SER A 5 6.03 -15.15 -4.26
C SER A 5 6.30 -14.55 -5.65
N LEU A 6 5.46 -13.61 -6.10
CA LEU A 6 5.65 -12.90 -7.36
C LEU A 6 6.58 -11.69 -7.25
N GLY A 7 6.93 -11.27 -6.04
CA GLY A 7 7.79 -10.12 -5.80
C GLY A 7 7.23 -8.76 -6.27
N ASN A 8 5.92 -8.70 -6.56
CA ASN A 8 5.25 -7.52 -7.09
C ASN A 8 4.44 -6.74 -6.06
N ALA A 9 4.49 -7.12 -4.79
CA ALA A 9 3.87 -6.37 -3.71
C ALA A 9 4.79 -5.24 -3.23
N ILE A 10 4.24 -4.04 -3.09
CA ILE A 10 4.93 -2.89 -2.47
C ILE A 10 4.72 -3.00 -0.95
N TYR A 11 5.81 -3.04 -0.21
CA TYR A 11 5.79 -3.05 1.25
C TYR A 11 6.02 -1.65 1.81
N LEU A 12 5.43 -1.34 2.95
CA LEU A 12 5.65 -0.07 3.65
C LEU A 12 7.12 0.12 4.08
N SER A 13 7.87 -0.97 4.17
CA SER A 13 9.29 -1.00 4.50
C SER A 13 10.23 -1.03 3.30
N ASP A 14 9.70 -1.03 2.06
CA ASP A 14 10.55 -1.00 0.87
C ASP A 14 11.36 0.30 0.84
N ASP A 15 12.64 0.19 0.56
CA ASP A 15 13.47 1.35 0.30
C ASP A 15 13.13 2.01 -1.04
N GLU A 16 13.64 3.21 -1.25
CA GLU A 16 13.33 4.00 -2.44
C GLU A 16 13.72 3.27 -3.74
N LYS A 17 14.86 2.58 -3.75
CA LYS A 17 15.33 1.84 -4.93
C LYS A 17 14.42 0.64 -5.23
N THR A 18 14.02 -0.07 -4.20
CA THR A 18 13.10 -1.22 -4.32
C THR A 18 11.73 -0.76 -4.79
N LEU A 19 11.20 0.33 -4.23
CA LEU A 19 9.96 0.95 -4.67
C LEU A 19 10.02 1.35 -6.14
N GLN A 20 11.08 2.07 -6.55
CA GLN A 20 11.28 2.47 -7.93
C GLN A 20 11.30 1.28 -8.89
N LYS A 21 12.05 0.22 -8.54
CA LYS A 21 12.11 -0.99 -9.35
C LYS A 21 10.73 -1.65 -9.51
N LYS A 22 9.96 -1.74 -8.42
CA LYS A 22 8.61 -2.33 -8.44
C LYS A 22 7.66 -1.49 -9.29
N VAL A 23 7.66 -0.18 -9.14
CA VAL A 23 6.82 0.72 -9.94
C VAL A 23 7.20 0.64 -11.43
N MET A 24 8.49 0.65 -11.75
CA MET A 24 8.94 0.52 -13.14
C MET A 24 8.57 -0.83 -13.78
N SER A 25 8.39 -1.88 -12.98
CA SER A 25 7.96 -3.21 -13.46
C SER A 25 6.44 -3.40 -13.50
N MET A 26 5.64 -2.42 -13.09
CA MET A 26 4.19 -2.50 -13.16
C MET A 26 3.69 -2.71 -14.58
N TYR A 27 2.62 -3.48 -14.68
CA TYR A 27 1.90 -3.69 -15.94
C TYR A 27 1.23 -2.38 -16.40
N THR A 28 1.37 -2.12 -17.68
CA THR A 28 0.70 -1.03 -18.41
C THR A 28 -0.02 -1.61 -19.63
N ASP A 29 -0.43 -0.79 -20.57
CA ASP A 29 -1.06 -1.25 -21.80
C ASP A 29 -0.03 -1.90 -22.75
N PRO A 30 -0.15 -3.20 -23.10
CA PRO A 30 0.78 -3.87 -23.99
C PRO A 30 0.66 -3.42 -25.48
N THR A 31 -0.41 -2.70 -25.82
CA THR A 31 -0.63 -2.16 -27.17
C THR A 31 -0.02 -0.77 -27.35
N HIS A 32 0.33 -0.09 -26.25
CA HIS A 32 1.00 1.21 -26.26
C HIS A 32 2.51 1.04 -26.47
N ILE A 33 2.93 0.81 -27.72
CA ILE A 33 4.33 0.50 -28.08
C ILE A 33 5.14 1.79 -28.27
N HIS A 34 4.58 2.77 -28.96
CA HIS A 34 5.20 4.07 -29.17
C HIS A 34 4.49 5.15 -28.36
N VAL A 35 5.21 6.22 -28.03
CA VAL A 35 4.66 7.32 -27.22
C VAL A 35 3.46 8.00 -27.88
N GLU A 36 3.44 7.99 -29.20
CA GLU A 36 2.39 8.59 -30.03
C GLU A 36 1.13 7.72 -30.13
N ASP A 37 1.24 6.43 -29.78
CA ASP A 37 0.10 5.52 -29.86
C ASP A 37 -0.95 5.89 -28.80
N PRO A 38 -2.24 5.80 -29.13
CA PRO A 38 -3.31 5.88 -28.15
C PRO A 38 -3.20 4.72 -27.14
N GLY A 39 -3.28 5.03 -25.87
CA GLY A 39 -3.21 4.02 -24.82
C GLY A 39 -4.55 3.75 -24.14
N HIS A 40 -4.71 2.56 -23.53
CA HIS A 40 -5.88 2.16 -22.76
C HIS A 40 -5.63 2.33 -21.27
N ILE A 41 -6.61 2.92 -20.59
CA ILE A 41 -6.56 3.15 -19.13
C ILE A 41 -7.09 1.92 -18.37
N GLU A 42 -8.06 1.24 -18.95
CA GLU A 42 -8.72 0.09 -18.34
C GLU A 42 -7.73 -1.06 -18.13
N GLY A 43 -7.54 -1.47 -16.85
CA GLY A 43 -6.57 -2.49 -16.46
C GLY A 43 -5.12 -2.00 -16.35
N ASN A 44 -4.86 -0.72 -16.60
CA ASN A 44 -3.54 -0.13 -16.38
C ASN A 44 -3.32 0.10 -14.88
N VAL A 45 -2.41 -0.68 -14.30
CA VAL A 45 -2.14 -0.67 -12.86
C VAL A 45 -1.60 0.68 -12.37
N VAL A 46 -0.83 1.38 -13.20
CA VAL A 46 -0.24 2.69 -12.84
C VAL A 46 -1.33 3.72 -12.59
N PHE A 47 -2.34 3.81 -13.47
CA PHE A 47 -3.46 4.73 -13.27
C PHE A 47 -4.35 4.32 -12.11
N THR A 48 -4.53 3.02 -11.86
CA THR A 48 -5.26 2.54 -10.67
C THR A 48 -4.61 3.04 -9.37
N TYR A 49 -3.29 3.02 -9.30
CA TYR A 49 -2.56 3.54 -8.14
C TYR A 49 -2.63 5.07 -8.05
N LEU A 50 -2.50 5.79 -9.16
CA LEU A 50 -2.65 7.25 -9.18
C LEU A 50 -4.05 7.69 -8.72
N ASP A 51 -5.09 6.97 -9.14
CA ASP A 51 -6.47 7.23 -8.70
C ASP A 51 -6.65 7.13 -7.17
N ILE A 52 -5.88 6.26 -6.53
CA ILE A 52 -5.96 6.04 -5.08
C ILE A 52 -5.07 7.03 -4.31
N PHE A 53 -3.81 7.13 -4.71
CA PHE A 53 -2.77 7.76 -3.90
C PHE A 53 -2.49 9.22 -4.25
N ASP A 54 -2.75 9.65 -5.49
CA ASP A 54 -2.52 11.03 -5.87
C ASP A 54 -3.66 11.94 -5.36
N PRO A 55 -3.38 12.97 -4.56
CA PRO A 55 -4.41 13.92 -4.13
C PRO A 55 -4.90 14.83 -5.28
N ASP A 56 -4.06 15.06 -6.32
CA ASP A 56 -4.39 15.91 -7.47
C ASP A 56 -5.16 15.11 -8.53
N LYS A 57 -6.46 14.98 -8.32
CA LYS A 57 -7.35 14.23 -9.23
C LYS A 57 -7.50 14.89 -10.60
N GLU A 58 -7.39 16.21 -10.67
CA GLU A 58 -7.46 16.95 -11.93
C GLU A 58 -6.26 16.62 -12.79
N HIS A 59 -5.06 16.68 -12.23
CA HIS A 59 -3.83 16.29 -12.92
C HIS A 59 -3.83 14.82 -13.36
N VAL A 60 -4.30 13.91 -12.52
CA VAL A 60 -4.45 12.49 -12.89
C VAL A 60 -5.39 12.34 -14.10
N GLN A 61 -6.49 13.12 -14.14
CA GLN A 61 -7.41 13.07 -15.27
C GLN A 61 -6.76 13.61 -16.54
N GLU A 62 -6.00 14.69 -16.47
CA GLU A 62 -5.22 15.23 -17.60
C GLU A 62 -4.23 14.19 -18.16
N LEU A 63 -3.51 13.49 -17.26
CA LEU A 63 -2.59 12.41 -17.66
C LEU A 63 -3.32 11.26 -18.37
N LYS A 64 -4.51 10.89 -17.91
CA LYS A 64 -5.35 9.87 -18.55
C LYS A 64 -5.78 10.29 -19.94
N ASP A 65 -6.23 11.53 -20.10
CA ASP A 65 -6.70 12.05 -21.38
C ASP A 65 -5.53 12.16 -22.38
N GLN A 66 -4.36 12.58 -21.90
CA GLN A 66 -3.13 12.60 -22.68
C GLN A 66 -2.69 11.18 -23.11
N TYR A 67 -2.79 10.20 -22.21
CA TYR A 67 -2.46 8.81 -22.50
C TYR A 67 -3.39 8.19 -23.55
N ARG A 68 -4.69 8.49 -23.48
CA ARG A 68 -5.68 8.06 -24.49
C ARG A 68 -5.47 8.71 -25.85
N ALA A 69 -5.06 9.97 -25.86
CA ALA A 69 -4.80 10.71 -27.11
C ALA A 69 -3.47 10.31 -27.78
N GLY A 70 -2.58 9.68 -27.05
CA GLY A 70 -1.18 9.52 -27.44
C GLY A 70 -0.31 10.71 -27.03
N GLY A 71 1.00 10.49 -26.91
CA GLY A 71 1.97 11.52 -26.50
C GLY A 71 2.43 11.44 -25.04
N LEU A 72 1.96 10.44 -24.27
CA LEU A 72 2.40 10.17 -22.89
C LEU A 72 2.95 8.75 -22.75
N GLY A 73 4.27 8.63 -22.67
CA GLY A 73 4.93 7.33 -22.54
C GLY A 73 4.84 6.72 -21.12
N ASP A 74 4.80 5.40 -21.06
CA ASP A 74 4.69 4.60 -19.84
C ASP A 74 5.75 4.93 -18.79
N VAL A 75 6.99 5.16 -19.21
CA VAL A 75 8.09 5.50 -18.30
C VAL A 75 7.82 6.82 -17.58
N LYS A 76 7.20 7.79 -18.23
CA LYS A 76 6.89 9.10 -17.66
C LYS A 76 5.84 8.97 -16.56
N ILE A 77 4.74 8.25 -16.82
CA ILE A 77 3.69 8.04 -15.81
C ILE A 77 4.17 7.17 -14.64
N LYS A 78 5.03 6.17 -14.90
CA LYS A 78 5.63 5.36 -13.85
C LYS A 78 6.57 6.18 -12.95
N ARG A 79 7.35 7.08 -13.50
CA ARG A 79 8.17 8.01 -12.70
C ARG A 79 7.32 8.92 -11.84
N TYR A 80 6.26 9.47 -12.39
CA TYR A 80 5.31 10.29 -11.65
C TYR A 80 4.66 9.49 -10.50
N LEU A 81 4.16 8.29 -10.78
CA LEU A 81 3.63 7.41 -9.73
C LEU A 81 4.67 7.10 -8.65
N PHE A 82 5.93 6.88 -9.04
CA PHE A 82 7.00 6.66 -8.05
C PHE A 82 7.16 7.86 -7.12
N GLU A 83 7.14 9.09 -7.62
CA GLU A 83 7.23 10.29 -6.79
C GLU A 83 6.06 10.41 -5.82
N VAL A 84 4.83 10.19 -6.29
CA VAL A 84 3.62 10.17 -5.46
C VAL A 84 3.76 9.14 -4.34
N LEU A 85 4.05 7.88 -4.67
CA LEU A 85 4.18 6.81 -3.68
C LEU A 85 5.37 7.01 -2.74
N ASN A 86 6.49 7.55 -3.22
CA ASN A 86 7.65 7.80 -2.40
C ASN A 86 7.40 8.90 -1.37
N SER A 87 6.64 9.93 -1.73
CA SER A 87 6.23 10.98 -0.79
C SER A 87 5.34 10.45 0.34
N GLU A 88 4.44 9.53 0.03
CA GLU A 88 3.56 8.88 1.01
C GLU A 88 4.33 7.89 1.92
N LEU A 89 5.23 7.10 1.34
CA LEU A 89 5.94 6.05 2.07
C LEU A 89 7.15 6.57 2.86
N LYS A 90 7.74 7.69 2.47
CA LYS A 90 8.92 8.24 3.14
C LYS A 90 8.70 8.48 4.64
N PRO A 91 7.65 9.19 5.10
CA PRO A 91 7.43 9.42 6.53
C PRO A 91 7.15 8.12 7.30
N ILE A 92 6.56 7.11 6.64
CA ILE A 92 6.34 5.79 7.25
C ILE A 92 7.67 5.08 7.49
N ARG A 93 8.60 5.12 6.50
CA ARG A 93 9.95 4.55 6.64
C ARG A 93 10.75 5.24 7.75
N GLU A 94 10.71 6.56 7.80
CA GLU A 94 11.39 7.36 8.81
C GLU A 94 10.91 7.00 10.22
N ARG A 95 9.59 6.91 10.44
CA ARG A 95 9.03 6.46 11.72
C ARG A 95 9.44 5.03 12.07
N ARG A 96 9.45 4.13 11.08
CA ARG A 96 9.89 2.75 11.29
C ARG A 96 11.35 2.70 11.74
N GLU A 97 12.21 3.50 11.14
CA GLU A 97 13.61 3.60 11.52
C GLU A 97 13.80 4.15 12.96
N GLU A 98 12.96 5.11 13.36
CA GLU A 98 12.97 5.60 14.76
C GLU A 98 12.61 4.47 15.74
N PHE A 99 11.51 3.76 15.51
CA PHE A 99 11.14 2.63 16.37
C PHE A 99 12.17 1.49 16.35
N ALA A 100 12.85 1.27 15.24
CA ALA A 100 13.87 0.23 15.12
C ALA A 100 15.13 0.52 15.95
N LYS A 101 15.32 1.74 16.44
CA LYS A 101 16.46 2.09 17.33
C LYS A 101 16.31 1.52 18.74
N ASP A 102 15.07 1.26 19.18
CA ASP A 102 14.75 0.71 20.51
C ASP A 102 13.77 -0.47 20.41
N ILE A 103 14.31 -1.61 20.04
CA ILE A 103 13.52 -2.85 19.91
C ILE A 103 12.92 -3.31 21.26
N PRO A 104 13.62 -3.21 22.43
CA PRO A 104 13.00 -3.48 23.72
C PRO A 104 11.72 -2.68 23.97
N ALA A 105 11.74 -1.37 23.71
CA ALA A 105 10.54 -0.53 23.86
C ALA A 105 9.40 -0.97 22.94
N VAL A 106 9.69 -1.46 21.70
CA VAL A 106 8.68 -2.01 20.79
C VAL A 106 8.06 -3.28 21.39
N TYR A 107 8.86 -4.17 22.00
CA TYR A 107 8.33 -5.36 22.67
C TYR A 107 7.48 -5.02 23.90
N ASP A 108 7.86 -4.02 24.69
CA ASP A 108 7.05 -3.58 25.82
C ASP A 108 5.71 -3.01 25.37
N MET A 109 5.69 -2.24 24.30
CA MET A 109 4.46 -1.74 23.68
C MET A 109 3.55 -2.86 23.18
N LEU A 110 4.11 -3.88 22.52
CA LEU A 110 3.36 -5.06 22.08
C LEU A 110 2.81 -5.86 23.27
N LYS A 111 3.59 -6.01 24.35
CA LYS A 111 3.18 -6.70 25.57
C LYS A 111 2.01 -5.98 26.25
N GLN A 112 2.07 -4.65 26.33
CA GLN A 112 0.96 -3.85 26.87
C GLN A 112 -0.28 -3.99 25.99
N GLY A 113 -0.16 -3.86 24.67
CA GLY A 113 -1.30 -4.04 23.76
C GLY A 113 -1.92 -5.43 23.82
N CYS A 114 -1.11 -6.48 24.05
CA CYS A 114 -1.63 -7.83 24.31
C CYS A 114 -2.41 -7.91 25.62
N ALA A 115 -1.95 -7.25 26.69
CA ALA A 115 -2.67 -7.22 27.96
C ALA A 115 -4.04 -6.54 27.81
N ASP A 116 -4.07 -5.36 27.17
CA ASP A 116 -5.29 -4.59 26.92
C ASP A 116 -6.30 -5.38 26.06
N ALA A 117 -5.82 -6.02 25.00
CA ALA A 117 -6.68 -6.85 24.14
C ALA A 117 -7.22 -8.07 24.86
N ASN A 118 -6.41 -8.72 25.72
CA ASN A 118 -6.84 -9.86 26.51
C ASN A 118 -7.89 -9.47 27.57
N GLU A 119 -7.80 -8.30 28.16
CA GLU A 119 -8.82 -7.81 29.09
C GLU A 119 -10.19 -7.74 28.41
N VAL A 120 -10.29 -7.07 27.25
CA VAL A 120 -11.53 -6.97 26.47
C VAL A 120 -12.02 -8.34 25.99
N ALA A 121 -11.13 -9.18 25.48
CA ALA A 121 -11.49 -10.51 25.00
C ALA A 121 -12.01 -11.41 26.12
N ASN A 122 -11.37 -11.39 27.29
CA ASN A 122 -11.79 -12.20 28.45
C ASN A 122 -13.15 -11.74 29.00
N GLN A 123 -13.42 -10.42 29.03
CA GLN A 123 -14.72 -9.90 29.41
C GLN A 123 -15.80 -10.41 28.45
N THR A 124 -15.62 -10.25 27.15
CA THR A 124 -16.57 -10.73 26.13
C THR A 124 -16.76 -12.25 26.22
N LEU A 125 -15.68 -13.00 26.44
CA LEU A 125 -15.73 -14.44 26.57
C LEU A 125 -16.51 -14.86 27.82
N ALA A 126 -16.38 -14.16 28.94
CA ALA A 126 -17.15 -14.41 30.17
C ALA A 126 -18.65 -14.19 29.92
N GLU A 127 -19.02 -13.08 29.27
CA GLU A 127 -20.41 -12.79 28.91
C GLU A 127 -21.01 -13.88 28.00
N VAL A 128 -20.25 -14.31 26.98
CA VAL A 128 -20.70 -15.39 26.07
C VAL A 128 -20.87 -16.71 26.82
N ARG A 129 -19.91 -17.10 27.67
CA ARG A 129 -20.00 -18.33 28.48
C ARG A 129 -21.22 -18.31 29.41
N HIS A 130 -21.46 -17.18 30.05
CA HIS A 130 -22.64 -17.01 30.92
C HIS A 130 -23.93 -17.14 30.11
N ALA A 131 -24.05 -16.44 28.97
CA ALA A 131 -25.21 -16.50 28.09
C ALA A 131 -25.50 -17.93 27.55
N MET A 132 -24.44 -18.70 27.34
CA MET A 132 -24.53 -20.09 26.88
C MET A 132 -24.70 -21.13 28.01
N GLY A 133 -24.66 -20.71 29.27
CA GLY A 133 -24.68 -21.61 30.42
C GLY A 133 -23.44 -22.51 30.54
N LEU A 134 -22.27 -21.99 30.12
CA LEU A 134 -20.97 -22.70 30.10
C LEU A 134 -20.02 -22.22 31.20
N ASP A 135 -20.54 -21.61 32.26
CA ASP A 135 -19.80 -21.03 33.38
C ASP A 135 -19.80 -21.94 34.62
N TYR A 136 -19.55 -23.23 34.41
CA TYR A 136 -19.64 -24.26 35.45
C TYR A 136 -18.71 -24.07 36.66
N PHE A 137 -17.67 -23.27 36.54
CA PHE A 137 -16.61 -23.06 37.54
C PHE A 137 -16.35 -21.58 37.82
N ALA A 138 -17.32 -20.69 37.56
CA ALA A 138 -17.22 -19.26 37.82
C ALA A 138 -17.49 -18.94 39.31
#